data_5d9110d34a94db6fd49c53762d7c86e7
#
_entry.id   5d9110d34a94db6fd49c53762d7c86e7
#
_cell.length_a   1.000
_cell.length_b   1.000
_cell.length_c   1.000
_cell.angle_alpha   90.00
_cell.angle_beta   90.00
_cell.angle_gamma   90.00
#
_symmetry.space_group_name_H-M   'P 1'
#
loop_
_entity.id
_entity.type
_entity.pdbx_description
1 polymer ?
#
loop_
_entity_poly.entity_id
_entity_poly.type
_entity_poly.pdbx_seq_one_letter_code
_entity_poly.pdbx_strand_id
1 'polypeptide(L)'
;MKHLYGHFVAGVALTASLLLVGCNKPAAPGVEADSIKVGEFASLTGSEATFGQSSHKGTQLAIDELNAAGGVLGKKFQLITEDNQSQAGQSSTAVLKLISSDNVVAVLGEVASTRSLEAAPICQQNKIPMISPSSTNPKVTETGDYIFRVCFIDPFQGSVMANFGRKTLKLNSTAILSDVKSDYSVDLAKFFKEGFQGKGGNITSEQKYSSGDKDFNAQLTAIKASNPDGIFVPGYYTEVGLIALQARQLGINIPIFGGDGWESATLIDIGGKALEGDYYSTHFSPEDTSMAVQFFVKHFKEKYNETPDAMAALGYDSAMILADAMKRAGTTDAAKVRDALAATKDFHAVTGIITIDANRNASKPAVILEIKDGAFKYVETIAP
;
A
#
# COMPACT_ATOMS: atom_id res chain seq x y z
N MET A 1 59.92 20.40 -80.96
CA MET A 1 59.90 21.85 -81.28
C MET A 1 59.38 22.57 -80.05
N LYS A 2 60.28 23.42 -79.45
CA LYS A 2 60.05 24.75 -78.87
C LYS A 2 58.95 24.82 -77.77
N HIS A 3 59.12 25.39 -76.61
CA HIS A 3 60.01 26.30 -75.84
C HIS A 3 59.37 26.33 -74.44
N LEU A 4 60.04 26.11 -73.35
CA LEU A 4 60.61 27.02 -72.36
C LEU A 4 59.76 28.30 -72.10
N TYR A 5 59.35 28.47 -70.87
CA TYR A 5 59.65 29.58 -69.96
C TYR A 5 58.97 29.32 -68.57
N GLY A 6 59.79 29.43 -67.62
CA GLY A 6 59.51 29.44 -66.23
C GLY A 6 59.21 30.85 -65.70
N HIS A 7 58.58 30.94 -64.62
CA HIS A 7 58.70 32.06 -63.67
C HIS A 7 58.46 31.55 -62.22
N PHE A 8 59.40 31.92 -61.41
CA PHE A 8 59.42 31.90 -59.98
C PHE A 8 58.41 32.88 -59.43
N VAL A 9 57.58 32.51 -58.43
CA VAL A 9 57.03 33.46 -57.46
C VAL A 9 56.94 32.80 -56.07
N ALA A 10 57.38 33.53 -55.07
CA ALA A 10 57.66 33.21 -53.71
C ALA A 10 56.46 32.78 -52.90
N GLY A 11 56.72 31.87 -51.96
CA GLY A 11 55.76 31.44 -51.02
C GLY A 11 55.39 32.44 -49.89
N VAL A 12 54.13 32.45 -49.51
CA VAL A 12 53.69 33.00 -48.23
C VAL A 12 52.96 31.86 -47.50
N ALA A 13 53.56 31.35 -46.43
CA ALA A 13 52.98 30.42 -45.59
C ALA A 13 51.92 31.11 -44.69
N LEU A 14 50.66 30.82 -44.92
CA LEU A 14 49.56 31.24 -44.02
C LEU A 14 49.24 30.15 -43.11
N THR A 15 49.68 30.21 -41.85
CA THR A 15 49.29 29.32 -40.76
C THR A 15 47.86 29.61 -40.35
N ALA A 16 46.92 28.77 -40.76
CA ALA A 16 45.54 28.79 -40.30
C ALA A 16 45.45 28.08 -38.92
N SER A 17 45.34 28.85 -37.85
CA SER A 17 45.00 28.35 -36.51
C SER A 17 43.52 27.93 -36.47
N LEU A 18 43.24 26.62 -36.53
CA LEU A 18 41.91 26.09 -36.23
C LEU A 18 41.60 26.25 -34.73
N LEU A 19 40.78 27.24 -34.41
CA LEU A 19 40.08 27.32 -33.12
C LEU A 19 39.02 26.23 -33.09
N LEU A 20 39.32 25.12 -32.40
CA LEU A 20 38.32 24.13 -31.99
C LEU A 20 37.42 24.77 -30.92
N VAL A 21 36.30 25.36 -31.35
CA VAL A 21 35.19 25.70 -30.45
C VAL A 21 34.55 24.37 -30.06
N GLY A 22 34.93 23.84 -28.91
CA GLY A 22 34.24 22.73 -28.28
C GLY A 22 32.81 23.15 -27.95
N CYS A 23 31.83 22.65 -28.71
CA CYS A 23 30.43 22.68 -28.29
C CYS A 23 30.26 21.89 -26.98
N ASN A 24 30.36 22.60 -25.86
CA ASN A 24 29.81 22.10 -24.62
C ASN A 24 28.27 22.00 -24.79
N LYS A 25 27.75 20.85 -25.21
CA LYS A 25 26.34 20.53 -24.97
C LYS A 25 26.12 20.61 -23.46
N PRO A 26 25.13 21.41 -22.98
CA PRO A 26 24.72 21.26 -21.59
C PRO A 26 24.30 19.79 -21.41
N ALA A 27 24.97 19.12 -20.50
CA ALA A 27 24.53 17.80 -20.07
C ALA A 27 23.04 17.90 -19.67
N ALA A 28 22.21 17.03 -20.21
CA ALA A 28 20.88 16.81 -19.68
C ALA A 28 21.01 16.67 -18.15
N PRO A 29 20.05 17.15 -17.34
CA PRO A 29 20.14 17.02 -15.90
C PRO A 29 20.39 15.54 -15.59
N GLY A 30 21.63 15.25 -15.21
CA GLY A 30 22.10 13.91 -14.98
C GLY A 30 21.31 13.32 -13.81
N VAL A 31 20.79 12.15 -13.97
CA VAL A 31 20.48 11.25 -12.85
C VAL A 31 21.75 11.25 -11.99
N GLU A 32 21.66 11.81 -10.78
CA GLU A 32 22.79 11.87 -9.87
C GLU A 32 23.32 10.44 -9.69
N ALA A 33 24.55 10.18 -10.06
CA ALA A 33 25.20 8.86 -10.03
C ALA A 33 25.35 8.30 -8.60
N ASP A 34 24.78 8.97 -7.59
CA ASP A 34 24.92 8.68 -6.17
C ASP A 34 23.56 8.74 -5.41
N SER A 35 22.46 8.44 -6.06
CA SER A 35 21.14 8.33 -5.41
C SER A 35 20.91 6.95 -4.79
N ILE A 36 20.11 6.90 -3.72
CA ILE A 36 19.62 5.66 -3.13
C ILE A 36 18.37 5.22 -3.92
N LYS A 37 18.49 4.16 -4.69
CA LYS A 37 17.38 3.61 -5.47
C LYS A 37 16.49 2.75 -4.59
N VAL A 38 15.23 3.11 -4.46
CA VAL A 38 14.20 2.36 -3.75
C VAL A 38 13.15 1.93 -4.77
N GLY A 39 12.84 0.64 -4.80
CA GLY A 39 11.79 0.10 -5.64
C GLY A 39 10.43 0.25 -4.97
N GLU A 40 9.41 0.44 -5.78
CA GLU A 40 8.02 0.32 -5.39
C GLU A 40 7.30 -0.56 -6.41
N PHE A 41 6.48 -1.50 -5.93
CA PHE A 41 5.54 -2.21 -6.79
C PHE A 41 4.14 -2.02 -6.24
N ALA A 42 3.22 -1.64 -7.11
CA ALA A 42 1.88 -1.24 -6.72
C ALA A 42 0.87 -1.58 -7.82
N SER A 43 -0.38 -1.82 -7.43
CA SER A 43 -1.50 -1.93 -8.37
C SER A 43 -1.90 -0.53 -8.83
N LEU A 44 -1.21 0.04 -9.84
CA LEU A 44 -1.55 1.38 -10.36
C LEU A 44 -2.70 1.32 -11.36
N THR A 45 -2.95 0.14 -11.94
CA THR A 45 -4.08 -0.16 -12.83
C THR A 45 -4.78 -1.46 -12.42
N GLY A 46 -5.97 -1.72 -12.99
CA GLY A 46 -6.76 -2.93 -12.70
C GLY A 46 -7.74 -2.76 -11.53
N SER A 47 -8.17 -3.89 -10.96
CA SER A 47 -9.26 -3.93 -9.95
C SER A 47 -8.90 -3.33 -8.60
N GLU A 48 -7.61 -3.25 -8.26
CA GLU A 48 -7.08 -2.75 -7.00
C GLU A 48 -6.41 -1.36 -7.18
N ALA A 49 -6.68 -0.67 -8.31
CA ALA A 49 -5.95 0.52 -8.72
C ALA A 49 -6.00 1.67 -7.71
N THR A 50 -7.13 1.89 -7.03
CA THR A 50 -7.23 2.97 -6.05
C THR A 50 -6.30 2.75 -4.86
N PHE A 51 -6.07 1.50 -4.45
CA PHE A 51 -5.12 1.16 -3.40
C PHE A 51 -3.68 1.54 -3.77
N GLY A 52 -3.23 1.04 -4.93
CA GLY A 52 -1.86 1.28 -5.38
C GLY A 52 -1.59 2.75 -5.68
N GLN A 53 -2.55 3.44 -6.32
CA GLN A 53 -2.42 4.87 -6.61
C GLN A 53 -2.37 5.72 -5.33
N SER A 54 -3.19 5.40 -4.34
CA SER A 54 -3.20 6.10 -3.06
C SER A 54 -1.90 5.86 -2.28
N SER A 55 -1.49 4.59 -2.14
CA SER A 55 -0.22 4.24 -1.49
C SER A 55 0.98 4.89 -2.18
N HIS A 56 1.03 4.86 -3.52
CA HIS A 56 2.08 5.54 -4.29
C HIS A 56 2.15 7.04 -4.01
N LYS A 57 1.01 7.74 -3.95
CA LYS A 57 0.99 9.17 -3.61
C LYS A 57 1.60 9.43 -2.23
N GLY A 58 1.30 8.58 -1.25
CA GLY A 58 1.89 8.67 0.09
C GLY A 58 3.39 8.42 0.08
N THR A 59 3.83 7.33 -0.55
CA THR A 59 5.25 6.98 -0.72
C THR A 59 6.01 8.13 -1.40
N GLN A 60 5.49 8.66 -2.50
CA GLN A 60 6.12 9.75 -3.25
C GLN A 60 6.21 11.05 -2.44
N LEU A 61 5.17 11.36 -1.62
CA LEU A 61 5.21 12.52 -0.74
C LEU A 61 6.34 12.39 0.28
N ALA A 62 6.47 11.22 0.93
CA ALA A 62 7.55 10.96 1.88
C ALA A 62 8.94 11.08 1.25
N ILE A 63 9.13 10.51 0.06
CA ILE A 63 10.39 10.60 -0.70
C ILE A 63 10.74 12.05 -1.04
N ASP A 64 9.76 12.86 -1.45
CA ASP A 64 9.99 14.26 -1.78
C ASP A 64 10.37 15.08 -0.54
N GLU A 65 9.71 14.85 0.60
CA GLU A 65 10.04 15.51 1.86
C GLU A 65 11.43 15.10 2.37
N LEU A 66 11.76 13.81 2.32
CA LEU A 66 13.09 13.32 2.67
C LEU A 66 14.16 13.95 1.79
N ASN A 67 13.91 14.06 0.50
CA ASN A 67 14.82 14.67 -0.46
C ASN A 67 14.95 16.18 -0.26
N ALA A 68 13.87 16.88 0.05
CA ALA A 68 13.89 18.30 0.41
C ALA A 68 14.70 18.58 1.69
N ALA A 69 14.64 17.64 2.65
CA ALA A 69 15.42 17.70 3.88
C ALA A 69 16.91 17.31 3.72
N GLY A 70 17.40 17.06 2.49
CA GLY A 70 18.79 16.70 2.21
C GLY A 70 19.05 15.21 2.01
N GLY A 71 17.99 14.39 1.99
CA GLY A 71 18.06 12.95 1.74
C GLY A 71 18.45 12.13 2.98
N VAL A 72 18.98 10.95 2.72
CA VAL A 72 19.43 9.99 3.73
C VAL A 72 20.91 9.66 3.50
N LEU A 73 21.71 9.68 4.55
CA LEU A 73 23.17 9.48 4.45
C LEU A 73 23.87 10.42 3.45
N GLY A 74 23.35 11.65 3.29
CA GLY A 74 23.85 12.63 2.32
C GLY A 74 23.48 12.37 0.86
N LYS A 75 22.61 11.41 0.60
CA LYS A 75 22.14 11.03 -0.74
C LYS A 75 20.64 11.19 -0.86
N LYS A 76 20.15 11.54 -2.04
CA LYS A 76 18.73 11.60 -2.33
C LYS A 76 18.18 10.23 -2.66
N PHE A 77 16.92 9.99 -2.33
CA PHE A 77 16.19 8.82 -2.81
C PHE A 77 15.76 9.00 -4.26
N GLN A 78 15.82 7.91 -5.01
CA GLN A 78 15.19 7.75 -6.31
C GLN A 78 14.15 6.64 -6.19
N LEU A 79 12.87 6.98 -6.24
CA LEU A 79 11.79 5.99 -6.29
C LEU A 79 11.64 5.46 -7.72
N ILE A 80 11.61 4.15 -7.87
CA ILE A 80 11.36 3.44 -9.13
C ILE A 80 10.12 2.59 -8.94
N THR A 81 9.04 2.96 -9.62
CA THR A 81 7.72 2.34 -9.42
C THR A 81 7.34 1.46 -10.60
N GLU A 82 6.89 0.25 -10.32
CA GLU A 82 6.39 -0.73 -11.28
C GLU A 82 4.92 -1.05 -11.01
N ASP A 83 4.10 -1.03 -12.07
CA ASP A 83 2.69 -1.40 -12.01
C ASP A 83 2.52 -2.93 -12.14
N ASN A 84 1.92 -3.57 -11.15
CA ASN A 84 1.58 -5.00 -11.21
C ASN A 84 0.22 -5.26 -11.86
N GLN A 85 -0.49 -4.20 -12.27
CA GLN A 85 -1.76 -4.24 -13.01
C GLN A 85 -2.90 -4.98 -12.29
N SER A 86 -2.79 -5.20 -10.99
CA SER A 86 -3.70 -6.04 -10.20
C SER A 86 -3.82 -7.47 -10.76
N GLN A 87 -2.79 -7.98 -11.43
CA GLN A 87 -2.80 -9.29 -12.10
C GLN A 87 -1.88 -10.30 -11.42
N ALA A 88 -2.31 -11.57 -11.43
CA ALA A 88 -1.53 -12.67 -10.91
C ALA A 88 -0.17 -12.79 -11.63
N GLY A 89 0.91 -13.00 -10.86
CA GLY A 89 2.28 -13.13 -11.34
C GLY A 89 2.98 -11.82 -11.71
N GLN A 90 2.25 -10.70 -11.86
CA GLN A 90 2.87 -9.42 -12.23
C GLN A 90 3.68 -8.81 -11.09
N SER A 91 3.30 -9.03 -9.83
CA SER A 91 4.11 -8.59 -8.69
C SER A 91 5.48 -9.26 -8.67
N SER A 92 5.54 -10.55 -9.00
CA SER A 92 6.82 -11.27 -9.16
C SER A 92 7.70 -10.67 -10.26
N THR A 93 7.10 -10.36 -11.41
CA THR A 93 7.80 -9.76 -12.56
C THR A 93 8.33 -8.36 -12.22
N ALA A 94 7.49 -7.53 -11.59
CA ALA A 94 7.84 -6.17 -11.18
C ALA A 94 9.03 -6.17 -10.20
N VAL A 95 8.97 -7.00 -9.16
CA VAL A 95 10.03 -7.07 -8.15
C VAL A 95 11.34 -7.65 -8.72
N LEU A 96 11.28 -8.66 -9.58
CA LEU A 96 12.46 -9.16 -10.28
C LEU A 96 13.14 -8.06 -11.10
N LYS A 97 12.38 -7.23 -11.82
CA LYS A 97 12.93 -6.10 -12.58
C LYS A 97 13.58 -5.07 -11.66
N LEU A 98 12.89 -4.66 -10.59
CA LEU A 98 13.42 -3.70 -9.62
C LEU A 98 14.76 -4.16 -9.03
N ILE A 99 14.87 -5.45 -8.68
CA ILE A 99 16.08 -6.01 -8.08
C ILE A 99 17.19 -6.22 -9.12
N SER A 100 16.89 -6.92 -10.23
CA SER A 100 17.93 -7.41 -11.15
C SER A 100 18.36 -6.35 -12.20
N SER A 101 17.46 -5.46 -12.60
CA SER A 101 17.73 -4.45 -13.64
C SER A 101 17.98 -3.07 -13.04
N ASP A 102 17.15 -2.66 -12.08
CA ASP A 102 17.22 -1.32 -11.52
C ASP A 102 18.18 -1.22 -10.33
N ASN A 103 18.55 -2.38 -9.73
CA ASN A 103 19.47 -2.50 -8.60
C ASN A 103 19.02 -1.69 -7.38
N VAL A 104 17.77 -1.84 -7.00
CA VAL A 104 17.22 -1.18 -5.82
C VAL A 104 17.76 -1.80 -4.53
N VAL A 105 17.91 -1.00 -3.48
CA VAL A 105 18.44 -1.44 -2.16
C VAL A 105 17.35 -1.91 -1.21
N ALA A 106 16.09 -1.56 -1.49
CA ALA A 106 14.90 -1.99 -0.76
C ALA A 106 13.68 -1.88 -1.67
N VAL A 107 12.60 -2.57 -1.33
CA VAL A 107 11.33 -2.59 -2.06
C VAL A 107 10.20 -2.19 -1.12
N LEU A 108 9.37 -1.23 -1.54
CA LEU A 108 8.12 -0.83 -0.90
C LEU A 108 6.94 -1.42 -1.69
N GLY A 109 5.92 -1.90 -1.00
CA GLY A 109 4.74 -2.53 -1.62
C GLY A 109 4.47 -3.91 -1.01
N GLU A 110 3.35 -4.50 -1.22
CA GLU A 110 2.16 -4.04 -1.90
C GLU A 110 1.01 -3.86 -0.87
N VAL A 111 -0.10 -3.26 -1.26
CA VAL A 111 -1.28 -3.12 -0.39
C VAL A 111 -1.99 -4.47 -0.25
N ALA A 112 -2.37 -5.12 -1.36
CA ALA A 112 -3.10 -6.37 -1.36
C ALA A 112 -2.21 -7.56 -0.96
N SER A 113 -2.66 -8.37 0.00
CA SER A 113 -1.86 -9.47 0.57
C SER A 113 -1.43 -10.50 -0.46
N THR A 114 -2.31 -10.92 -1.36
CA THR A 114 -1.98 -11.88 -2.43
C THR A 114 -0.85 -11.36 -3.33
N ARG A 115 -0.82 -10.05 -3.61
CA ARG A 115 0.26 -9.42 -4.40
C ARG A 115 1.59 -9.41 -3.65
N SER A 116 1.57 -9.12 -2.34
CA SER A 116 2.76 -9.20 -1.51
C SER A 116 3.29 -10.63 -1.39
N LEU A 117 2.40 -11.63 -1.28
CA LEU A 117 2.79 -13.05 -1.23
C LEU A 117 3.47 -13.53 -2.52
N GLU A 118 3.13 -12.96 -3.67
CA GLU A 118 3.83 -13.23 -4.94
C GLU A 118 5.26 -12.66 -4.95
N ALA A 119 5.49 -11.49 -4.34
CA ALA A 119 6.75 -10.76 -4.36
C ALA A 119 7.73 -11.14 -3.24
N ALA A 120 7.20 -11.43 -2.06
CA ALA A 120 7.98 -11.66 -0.85
C ALA A 120 9.06 -12.78 -0.98
N PRO A 121 8.79 -13.94 -1.61
CA PRO A 121 9.81 -14.97 -1.81
C PRO A 121 11.00 -14.48 -2.63
N ILE A 122 10.76 -13.59 -3.61
CA ILE A 122 11.82 -13.04 -4.47
C ILE A 122 12.69 -12.08 -3.67
N CYS A 123 12.09 -11.17 -2.91
CA CYS A 123 12.82 -10.26 -2.02
C CYS A 123 13.65 -11.05 -0.99
N GLN A 124 13.07 -12.09 -0.38
CA GLN A 124 13.75 -12.95 0.58
C GLN A 124 14.95 -13.66 -0.03
N GLN A 125 14.80 -14.29 -1.20
CA GLN A 125 15.87 -15.00 -1.89
C GLN A 125 17.05 -14.09 -2.27
N ASN A 126 16.74 -12.85 -2.67
CA ASN A 126 17.74 -11.85 -3.04
C ASN A 126 18.25 -11.05 -1.84
N LYS A 127 17.74 -11.31 -0.63
CA LYS A 127 18.09 -10.59 0.60
C LYS A 127 17.91 -9.08 0.47
N ILE A 128 16.83 -8.66 -0.16
CA ILE A 128 16.42 -7.26 -0.31
C ILE A 128 15.27 -7.00 0.67
N PRO A 129 15.39 -6.03 1.59
CA PRO A 129 14.28 -5.68 2.48
C PRO A 129 13.04 -5.26 1.70
N MET A 130 11.89 -5.87 2.03
CA MET A 130 10.58 -5.51 1.52
C MET A 130 9.73 -5.00 2.67
N ILE A 131 9.03 -3.88 2.48
CA ILE A 131 8.11 -3.31 3.45
C ILE A 131 6.74 -3.17 2.79
N SER A 132 5.78 -3.98 3.22
CA SER A 132 4.39 -3.81 2.79
C SER A 132 3.72 -2.67 3.56
N PRO A 133 3.05 -1.75 2.86
CA PRO A 133 2.24 -0.71 3.52
C PRO A 133 1.00 -1.30 4.21
N SER A 134 0.26 -2.20 3.58
CA SER A 134 -1.06 -2.61 4.07
C SER A 134 -1.41 -4.09 3.92
N SER A 135 -0.50 -4.96 3.51
CA SER A 135 -0.79 -6.39 3.47
C SER A 135 -0.89 -6.99 4.88
N THR A 136 -2.12 -7.25 5.32
CA THR A 136 -2.43 -7.66 6.69
C THR A 136 -2.34 -9.16 6.93
N ASN A 137 -2.27 -9.98 5.87
CA ASN A 137 -2.18 -11.44 5.99
C ASN A 137 -0.84 -11.86 6.66
N PRO A 138 -0.87 -12.65 7.75
CA PRO A 138 0.33 -13.06 8.49
C PRO A 138 1.39 -13.73 7.63
N LYS A 139 0.98 -14.53 6.65
CA LYS A 139 1.88 -15.28 5.76
C LYS A 139 2.89 -14.41 5.00
N VAL A 140 2.59 -13.12 4.83
CA VAL A 140 3.49 -12.20 4.11
C VAL A 140 4.83 -12.09 4.82
N THR A 141 4.87 -11.80 6.12
CA THR A 141 6.12 -11.71 6.90
C THR A 141 6.66 -13.08 7.31
N GLU A 142 5.82 -14.13 7.36
CA GLU A 142 6.27 -15.51 7.56
C GLU A 142 7.15 -16.03 6.42
N THR A 143 7.12 -15.38 5.25
CA THR A 143 7.97 -15.72 4.09
C THR A 143 9.46 -15.64 4.40
N GLY A 144 9.89 -14.71 5.26
CA GLY A 144 11.29 -14.62 5.65
C GLY A 144 11.67 -13.36 6.41
N ASP A 145 12.94 -13.31 6.83
CA ASP A 145 13.47 -12.27 7.73
C ASP A 145 13.78 -10.92 7.05
N TYR A 146 13.67 -10.84 5.73
CA TYR A 146 13.75 -9.59 4.97
C TYR A 146 12.39 -8.96 4.67
N ILE A 147 11.28 -9.55 5.14
CA ILE A 147 9.92 -9.11 4.82
C ILE A 147 9.29 -8.46 6.05
N PHE A 148 8.85 -7.22 5.91
CA PHE A 148 8.29 -6.36 6.95
C PHE A 148 6.96 -5.76 6.53
N ARG A 149 6.23 -5.20 7.48
CA ARG A 149 5.02 -4.39 7.25
C ARG A 149 4.88 -3.24 8.24
N VAL A 150 4.17 -2.19 7.86
CA VAL A 150 3.81 -1.08 8.75
C VAL A 150 2.33 -1.10 9.18
N CYS A 151 1.54 -2.04 8.65
CA CYS A 151 0.15 -2.27 9.04
C CYS A 151 0.02 -3.30 10.17
N PHE A 152 -1.13 -3.33 10.84
CA PHE A 152 -1.50 -4.44 11.73
C PHE A 152 -1.79 -5.73 10.92
N ILE A 153 -2.14 -6.82 11.61
CA ILE A 153 -2.37 -8.13 10.99
C ILE A 153 -3.80 -8.62 11.14
N ASP A 154 -4.25 -9.50 10.24
CA ASP A 154 -5.61 -10.06 10.22
C ASP A 154 -6.06 -10.73 11.52
N PRO A 155 -5.23 -11.44 12.32
CA PRO A 155 -5.63 -11.94 13.63
C PRO A 155 -6.11 -10.84 14.57
N PHE A 156 -5.41 -9.69 14.59
CA PHE A 156 -5.80 -8.54 15.37
C PHE A 156 -7.07 -7.90 14.77
N GLN A 157 -7.10 -7.64 13.47
CA GLN A 157 -8.24 -7.05 12.77
C GLN A 157 -9.51 -7.89 12.95
N GLY A 158 -9.41 -9.21 12.77
CA GLY A 158 -10.54 -10.13 12.97
C GLY A 158 -11.08 -10.09 14.40
N SER A 159 -10.19 -10.04 15.41
CA SER A 159 -10.58 -9.89 16.82
C SER A 159 -11.23 -8.53 17.10
N VAL A 160 -10.72 -7.45 16.52
CA VAL A 160 -11.27 -6.08 16.60
C VAL A 160 -12.69 -6.07 16.06
N MET A 161 -12.90 -6.56 14.83
CA MET A 161 -14.21 -6.54 14.19
C MET A 161 -15.21 -7.51 14.86
N ALA A 162 -14.73 -8.64 15.37
CA ALA A 162 -15.57 -9.54 16.20
C ALA A 162 -16.03 -8.86 17.49
N ASN A 163 -15.14 -8.12 18.14
CA ASN A 163 -15.45 -7.36 19.33
C ASN A 163 -16.42 -6.20 19.06
N PHE A 164 -16.19 -5.45 17.98
CA PHE A 164 -17.06 -4.38 17.51
C PHE A 164 -18.47 -4.92 17.20
N GLY A 165 -18.59 -6.00 16.44
CA GLY A 165 -19.85 -6.66 16.13
C GLY A 165 -20.61 -7.08 17.39
N ARG A 166 -19.92 -7.70 18.39
CA ARG A 166 -20.55 -8.17 19.63
C ARG A 166 -20.91 -7.05 20.59
N LYS A 167 -20.02 -6.07 20.81
CA LYS A 167 -20.19 -5.05 21.85
C LYS A 167 -20.88 -3.80 21.35
N THR A 168 -20.49 -3.29 20.18
CA THR A 168 -20.99 -2.03 19.66
C THR A 168 -22.26 -2.23 18.84
N LEU A 169 -22.21 -3.14 17.85
CA LEU A 169 -23.39 -3.44 17.04
C LEU A 169 -24.37 -4.41 17.74
N LYS A 170 -23.97 -5.04 18.84
CA LYS A 170 -24.79 -5.97 19.66
C LYS A 170 -25.32 -7.18 18.88
N LEU A 171 -24.58 -7.62 17.86
CA LEU A 171 -24.95 -8.77 17.02
C LEU A 171 -24.79 -10.08 17.79
N ASN A 172 -25.82 -10.94 17.81
CA ASN A 172 -25.73 -12.29 18.34
C ASN A 172 -25.33 -13.30 17.26
N SER A 173 -25.68 -12.98 16.03
CA SER A 173 -25.39 -13.82 14.88
C SER A 173 -24.89 -12.98 13.71
N THR A 174 -24.06 -13.60 12.86
CA THR A 174 -23.58 -12.97 11.62
C THR A 174 -23.42 -13.98 10.51
N ALA A 175 -23.59 -13.55 9.27
CA ALA A 175 -23.16 -14.31 8.11
C ALA A 175 -21.79 -13.77 7.66
N ILE A 176 -21.02 -14.60 6.94
CA ILE A 176 -19.75 -14.23 6.33
C ILE A 176 -19.88 -14.41 4.81
N LEU A 177 -19.42 -13.41 4.04
CA LEU A 177 -19.34 -13.48 2.59
C LEU A 177 -17.92 -13.11 2.16
N SER A 178 -17.12 -14.11 1.71
CA SER A 178 -15.68 -13.96 1.48
C SER A 178 -15.28 -14.28 0.03
N ASP A 179 -14.21 -13.63 -0.43
CA ASP A 179 -13.56 -13.86 -1.72
C ASP A 179 -12.58 -15.04 -1.64
N VAL A 180 -12.83 -16.09 -2.43
CA VAL A 180 -11.97 -17.30 -2.43
C VAL A 180 -10.63 -17.11 -3.15
N LYS A 181 -10.45 -16.04 -3.93
CA LYS A 181 -9.22 -15.74 -4.64
C LYS A 181 -8.29 -14.77 -3.90
N SER A 182 -8.76 -14.21 -2.80
CA SER A 182 -8.00 -13.27 -1.99
C SER A 182 -7.52 -13.94 -0.70
N ASP A 183 -6.18 -14.09 -0.54
CA ASP A 183 -5.59 -14.61 0.71
C ASP A 183 -5.98 -13.76 1.92
N TYR A 184 -6.09 -12.43 1.75
CA TYR A 184 -6.62 -11.51 2.75
C TYR A 184 -8.03 -11.91 3.17
N SER A 185 -8.95 -12.03 2.21
CA SER A 185 -10.36 -12.29 2.49
C SER A 185 -10.58 -13.64 3.20
N VAL A 186 -9.87 -14.67 2.72
CA VAL A 186 -9.97 -16.03 3.28
C VAL A 186 -9.49 -16.07 4.73
N ASP A 187 -8.31 -15.50 5.01
CA ASP A 187 -7.72 -15.57 6.34
C ASP A 187 -8.42 -14.60 7.31
N LEU A 188 -8.79 -13.39 6.90
CA LEU A 188 -9.56 -12.47 7.74
C LEU A 188 -10.95 -13.02 8.10
N ALA A 189 -11.64 -13.69 7.15
CA ALA A 189 -12.90 -14.39 7.44
C ALA A 189 -12.73 -15.44 8.56
N LYS A 190 -11.64 -16.21 8.50
CA LYS A 190 -11.30 -17.20 9.52
C LYS A 190 -11.06 -16.55 10.88
N PHE A 191 -10.21 -15.52 10.97
CA PHE A 191 -9.90 -14.87 12.25
C PHE A 191 -11.10 -14.15 12.84
N PHE A 192 -11.93 -13.52 12.00
CA PHE A 192 -13.20 -12.95 12.45
C PHE A 192 -14.11 -14.02 13.03
N LYS A 193 -14.33 -15.13 12.32
CA LYS A 193 -15.16 -16.26 12.76
C LYS A 193 -14.71 -16.79 14.12
N GLU A 194 -13.42 -17.08 14.27
CA GLU A 194 -12.83 -17.55 15.53
C GLU A 194 -13.07 -16.55 16.67
N GLY A 195 -12.80 -15.28 16.43
CA GLY A 195 -13.01 -14.20 17.39
C GLY A 195 -14.48 -14.00 17.77
N PHE A 196 -15.39 -14.04 16.77
CA PHE A 196 -16.83 -13.85 17.02
C PHE A 196 -17.46 -15.01 17.78
N GLN A 197 -17.13 -16.24 17.40
CA GLN A 197 -17.58 -17.46 18.11
C GLN A 197 -16.97 -17.55 19.50
N GLY A 198 -15.68 -17.21 19.66
CA GLY A 198 -15.00 -17.17 20.96
C GLY A 198 -15.64 -16.17 21.95
N LYS A 199 -16.42 -15.21 21.46
CA LYS A 199 -17.21 -14.25 22.26
C LYS A 199 -18.70 -14.62 22.36
N GLY A 200 -19.05 -15.88 22.04
CA GLY A 200 -20.42 -16.38 22.11
C GLY A 200 -21.34 -15.93 20.97
N GLY A 201 -20.77 -15.43 19.87
CA GLY A 201 -21.50 -15.15 18.64
C GLY A 201 -21.73 -16.41 17.81
N ASN A 202 -22.75 -16.39 16.96
CA ASN A 202 -23.10 -17.50 16.05
C ASN A 202 -22.86 -17.10 14.59
N ILE A 203 -22.24 -17.98 13.78
CA ILE A 203 -22.15 -17.84 12.33
C ILE A 203 -23.28 -18.62 11.68
N THR A 204 -24.24 -17.91 11.07
CA THR A 204 -25.45 -18.51 10.51
C THR A 204 -25.24 -19.02 9.08
N SER A 205 -24.34 -18.38 8.31
CA SER A 205 -24.05 -18.74 6.93
C SER A 205 -22.64 -18.31 6.56
N GLU A 206 -21.94 -19.13 5.77
CA GLU A 206 -20.68 -18.80 5.15
C GLU A 206 -20.83 -18.95 3.64
N GLN A 207 -20.81 -17.81 2.93
CA GLN A 207 -20.94 -17.76 1.48
C GLN A 207 -19.64 -17.28 0.86
N LYS A 208 -19.45 -17.63 -0.40
CA LYS A 208 -18.20 -17.37 -1.13
C LYS A 208 -18.48 -16.74 -2.48
N TYR A 209 -17.58 -15.87 -2.92
CA TYR A 209 -17.54 -15.31 -4.27
C TYR A 209 -16.09 -15.34 -4.81
N SER A 210 -15.88 -14.93 -6.02
CA SER A 210 -14.55 -14.75 -6.62
C SER A 210 -14.34 -13.31 -7.03
N SER A 211 -13.15 -12.78 -6.83
CA SER A 211 -12.74 -11.45 -7.34
C SER A 211 -13.17 -11.28 -8.78
N GLY A 212 -13.83 -10.17 -9.08
CA GLY A 212 -14.40 -9.84 -10.38
C GLY A 212 -15.84 -10.30 -10.61
N ASP A 213 -16.45 -11.02 -9.66
CA ASP A 213 -17.88 -11.33 -9.70
C ASP A 213 -18.71 -10.02 -9.60
N LYS A 214 -19.84 -10.00 -10.31
CA LYS A 214 -20.73 -8.83 -10.35
C LYS A 214 -22.14 -9.12 -9.86
N ASP A 215 -22.48 -10.39 -9.68
CA ASP A 215 -23.78 -10.86 -9.21
C ASP A 215 -23.61 -11.71 -7.96
N PHE A 216 -24.20 -11.26 -6.87
CA PHE A 216 -24.13 -11.85 -5.54
C PHE A 216 -25.51 -12.32 -5.04
N ASN A 217 -26.54 -12.32 -5.92
CA ASN A 217 -27.92 -12.59 -5.53
C ASN A 217 -28.09 -13.99 -4.93
N ALA A 218 -27.39 -15.00 -5.43
CA ALA A 218 -27.46 -16.37 -4.91
C ALA A 218 -26.92 -16.43 -3.46
N GLN A 219 -25.75 -15.85 -3.21
CA GLN A 219 -25.12 -15.82 -1.90
C GLN A 219 -25.96 -14.99 -0.90
N LEU A 220 -26.43 -13.81 -1.34
CA LEU A 220 -27.24 -12.93 -0.52
C LEU A 220 -28.61 -13.54 -0.18
N THR A 221 -29.23 -14.30 -1.11
CA THR A 221 -30.46 -15.05 -0.86
C THR A 221 -30.24 -16.13 0.21
N ALA A 222 -29.13 -16.87 0.14
CA ALA A 222 -28.78 -17.86 1.17
C ALA A 222 -28.48 -17.20 2.54
N ILE A 223 -27.80 -16.05 2.55
CA ILE A 223 -27.57 -15.27 3.75
C ILE A 223 -28.90 -14.80 4.34
N LYS A 224 -29.80 -14.22 3.54
CA LYS A 224 -31.11 -13.77 3.97
C LYS A 224 -31.92 -14.91 4.61
N ALA A 225 -31.89 -16.09 4.01
CA ALA A 225 -32.60 -17.28 4.52
C ALA A 225 -32.04 -17.77 5.86
N SER A 226 -30.76 -17.50 6.17
CA SER A 226 -30.12 -17.86 7.44
C SER A 226 -30.42 -16.86 8.58
N ASN A 227 -31.08 -15.74 8.28
CA ASN A 227 -31.54 -14.72 9.21
C ASN A 227 -30.45 -14.21 10.21
N PRO A 228 -29.32 -13.69 9.74
CA PRO A 228 -28.28 -13.14 10.62
C PRO A 228 -28.67 -11.73 11.11
N ASP A 229 -28.02 -11.28 12.20
CA ASP A 229 -28.14 -9.92 12.71
C ASP A 229 -27.24 -8.93 11.93
N GLY A 230 -26.20 -9.43 11.24
CA GLY A 230 -25.27 -8.64 10.42
C GLY A 230 -24.53 -9.51 9.41
N ILE A 231 -23.81 -8.87 8.48
CA ILE A 231 -23.00 -9.58 7.48
C ILE A 231 -21.56 -9.06 7.57
N PHE A 232 -20.60 -9.95 7.78
CA PHE A 232 -19.18 -9.64 7.70
C PHE A 232 -18.66 -9.92 6.30
N VAL A 233 -18.09 -8.91 5.65
CA VAL A 233 -17.55 -8.98 4.28
C VAL A 233 -16.09 -8.58 4.29
N PRO A 234 -15.15 -9.51 4.51
CA PRO A 234 -13.71 -9.25 4.37
C PRO A 234 -13.33 -9.25 2.90
N GLY A 235 -13.72 -8.23 2.16
CA GLY A 235 -13.52 -8.09 0.72
C GLY A 235 -12.91 -6.75 0.36
N TYR A 236 -12.69 -6.54 -0.94
CA TYR A 236 -12.22 -5.27 -1.46
C TYR A 236 -13.37 -4.41 -1.95
N TYR A 237 -13.14 -3.10 -1.99
CA TYR A 237 -14.13 -2.04 -2.20
C TYR A 237 -15.06 -2.25 -3.38
N THR A 238 -14.57 -2.81 -4.50
CA THR A 238 -15.36 -2.98 -5.73
C THR A 238 -16.52 -3.95 -5.52
N GLU A 239 -16.22 -5.16 -5.05
CA GLU A 239 -17.23 -6.19 -4.79
C GLU A 239 -18.10 -5.81 -3.60
N VAL A 240 -17.51 -5.22 -2.56
CA VAL A 240 -18.25 -4.77 -1.36
C VAL A 240 -19.33 -3.76 -1.71
N GLY A 241 -19.04 -2.77 -2.55
CA GLY A 241 -20.03 -1.79 -3.02
C GLY A 241 -21.19 -2.44 -3.76
N LEU A 242 -20.90 -3.43 -4.63
CA LEU A 242 -21.91 -4.19 -5.36
C LEU A 242 -22.73 -5.11 -4.44
N ILE A 243 -22.07 -5.75 -3.46
CA ILE A 243 -22.73 -6.59 -2.44
C ILE A 243 -23.72 -5.75 -1.65
N ALA A 244 -23.32 -4.57 -1.17
CA ALA A 244 -24.20 -3.68 -0.43
C ALA A 244 -25.42 -3.26 -1.28
N LEU A 245 -25.22 -2.85 -2.53
CA LEU A 245 -26.31 -2.50 -3.44
C LEU A 245 -27.31 -3.65 -3.58
N GLN A 246 -26.82 -4.87 -3.90
CA GLN A 246 -27.69 -6.02 -4.13
C GLN A 246 -28.35 -6.50 -2.83
N ALA A 247 -27.65 -6.41 -1.70
CA ALA A 247 -28.26 -6.72 -0.39
C ALA A 247 -29.48 -5.85 -0.12
N ARG A 248 -29.39 -4.53 -0.32
CA ARG A 248 -30.51 -3.60 -0.11
C ARG A 248 -31.64 -3.84 -1.12
N GLN A 249 -31.32 -4.18 -2.38
CA GLN A 249 -32.32 -4.55 -3.39
C GLN A 249 -33.10 -5.81 -3.00
N LEU A 250 -32.46 -6.78 -2.36
CA LEU A 250 -33.10 -7.96 -1.80
C LEU A 250 -33.82 -7.73 -0.47
N GLY A 251 -33.84 -6.47 0.03
CA GLY A 251 -34.48 -6.10 1.29
C GLY A 251 -33.68 -6.59 2.52
N ILE A 252 -32.39 -6.79 2.40
CA ILE A 252 -31.46 -7.06 3.52
C ILE A 252 -31.02 -5.72 4.09
N ASN A 253 -31.59 -5.31 5.23
CA ASN A 253 -31.36 -3.98 5.84
C ASN A 253 -30.56 -4.05 7.15
N ILE A 254 -29.95 -5.20 7.45
CA ILE A 254 -29.03 -5.39 8.57
C ILE A 254 -27.67 -4.75 8.28
N PRO A 255 -26.85 -4.42 9.31
CA PRO A 255 -25.51 -3.87 9.11
C PRO A 255 -24.61 -4.81 8.29
N ILE A 256 -23.89 -4.24 7.35
CA ILE A 256 -22.76 -4.89 6.69
C ILE A 256 -21.48 -4.26 7.26
N PHE A 257 -20.47 -5.06 7.55
CA PHE A 257 -19.23 -4.56 8.11
C PHE A 257 -18.05 -5.39 7.65
N GLY A 258 -16.86 -4.79 7.65
CA GLY A 258 -15.69 -5.43 7.06
C GLY A 258 -14.36 -4.92 7.59
N GLY A 259 -13.31 -5.17 6.83
CA GLY A 259 -11.95 -4.78 7.15
C GLY A 259 -11.43 -3.65 6.26
N ASP A 260 -10.14 -3.39 6.38
CA ASP A 260 -9.41 -2.30 5.71
C ASP A 260 -9.43 -2.37 4.17
N GLY A 261 -9.77 -3.51 3.60
CA GLY A 261 -10.03 -3.66 2.17
C GLY A 261 -11.20 -2.83 1.62
N TRP A 262 -11.96 -2.15 2.49
CA TRP A 262 -13.00 -1.21 2.08
C TRP A 262 -12.49 0.20 1.81
N GLU A 263 -11.26 0.50 2.21
CA GLU A 263 -10.65 1.82 2.20
C GLU A 263 -10.45 2.38 0.78
N SER A 264 -11.52 2.92 0.21
CA SER A 264 -11.48 3.62 -1.07
C SER A 264 -12.70 4.52 -1.23
N ALA A 265 -12.51 5.74 -1.71
CA ALA A 265 -13.64 6.61 -2.10
C ALA A 265 -14.52 5.95 -3.17
N THR A 266 -13.95 5.11 -4.03
CA THR A 266 -14.70 4.33 -5.05
C THR A 266 -15.74 3.40 -4.43
N LEU A 267 -15.57 2.95 -3.18
CA LEU A 267 -16.60 2.20 -2.46
C LEU A 267 -17.92 2.98 -2.40
N ILE A 268 -17.81 4.28 -2.04
CA ILE A 268 -18.99 5.16 -1.95
C ILE A 268 -19.56 5.45 -3.33
N ASP A 269 -18.72 5.61 -4.36
CA ASP A 269 -19.17 5.82 -5.73
C ASP A 269 -19.98 4.62 -6.25
N ILE A 270 -19.60 3.39 -5.86
CA ILE A 270 -20.27 2.16 -6.27
C ILE A 270 -21.54 1.92 -5.43
N GLY A 271 -21.41 1.89 -4.11
CA GLY A 271 -22.47 1.43 -3.21
C GLY A 271 -23.46 2.53 -2.83
N GLY A 272 -23.00 3.80 -2.85
CA GLY A 272 -23.84 4.96 -2.57
C GLY A 272 -24.62 4.84 -1.26
N LYS A 273 -25.91 5.13 -1.32
CA LYS A 273 -26.82 5.05 -0.16
C LYS A 273 -27.01 3.64 0.42
N ALA A 274 -26.64 2.59 -0.34
CA ALA A 274 -26.74 1.22 0.15
C ALA A 274 -25.74 0.91 1.26
N LEU A 275 -24.69 1.72 1.38
CA LEU A 275 -23.65 1.59 2.40
C LEU A 275 -23.96 2.36 3.68
N GLU A 276 -25.02 3.16 3.72
CA GLU A 276 -25.33 4.01 4.86
C GLU A 276 -25.52 3.19 6.14
N GLY A 277 -24.76 3.52 7.20
CA GLY A 277 -24.75 2.79 8.46
C GLY A 277 -23.93 1.48 8.45
N ASP A 278 -23.09 1.26 7.44
CA ASP A 278 -22.13 0.17 7.38
C ASP A 278 -20.78 0.60 7.97
N TYR A 279 -19.95 -0.37 8.41
CA TYR A 279 -18.74 -0.10 9.19
C TYR A 279 -17.55 -0.89 8.69
N TYR A 280 -16.34 -0.34 8.87
CA TYR A 280 -15.12 -1.10 8.61
C TYR A 280 -13.96 -0.67 9.51
N SER A 281 -13.00 -1.56 9.70
CA SER A 281 -11.73 -1.24 10.37
C SER A 281 -10.71 -0.74 9.36
N THR A 282 -9.89 0.22 9.78
CA THR A 282 -8.82 0.79 8.98
C THR A 282 -7.64 1.22 9.86
N HIS A 283 -6.64 1.87 9.28
CA HIS A 283 -5.38 2.24 9.95
C HIS A 283 -5.27 3.72 10.29
N PHE A 284 -6.17 4.56 9.79
CA PHE A 284 -6.03 6.00 9.82
C PHE A 284 -7.39 6.67 9.64
N SER A 285 -7.53 7.87 10.21
CA SER A 285 -8.62 8.80 9.89
C SER A 285 -8.04 10.18 9.67
N PRO A 286 -8.40 10.89 8.59
CA PRO A 286 -8.00 12.28 8.38
C PRO A 286 -8.65 13.24 9.41
N GLU A 287 -9.63 12.78 10.18
CA GLU A 287 -10.27 13.53 11.26
C GLU A 287 -9.49 13.46 12.58
N ASP A 288 -8.41 12.64 12.69
CA ASP A 288 -7.54 12.60 13.87
C ASP A 288 -6.84 13.95 14.05
N THR A 289 -6.92 14.50 15.26
CA THR A 289 -6.40 15.83 15.59
C THR A 289 -4.93 15.86 15.98
N SER A 290 -4.25 14.73 15.98
CA SER A 290 -2.81 14.64 16.28
C SER A 290 -2.00 15.48 15.28
N MET A 291 -0.90 16.08 15.76
CA MET A 291 -0.05 16.93 14.91
C MET A 291 0.51 16.15 13.71
N ALA A 292 0.86 14.89 13.88
CA ALA A 292 1.40 14.06 12.80
C ALA A 292 0.37 13.88 11.67
N VAL A 293 -0.87 13.55 12.02
CA VAL A 293 -1.95 13.39 11.05
C VAL A 293 -2.25 14.72 10.35
N GLN A 294 -2.43 15.80 11.11
CA GLN A 294 -2.79 17.10 10.53
C GLN A 294 -1.68 17.66 9.63
N PHE A 295 -0.41 17.43 9.96
CA PHE A 295 0.72 17.78 9.12
C PHE A 295 0.70 17.01 7.79
N PHE A 296 0.55 15.68 7.87
CA PHE A 296 0.46 14.82 6.68
C PHE A 296 -0.74 15.20 5.80
N VAL A 297 -1.94 15.36 6.38
CA VAL A 297 -3.15 15.76 5.66
C VAL A 297 -2.95 17.10 4.93
N LYS A 298 -2.32 18.07 5.59
CA LYS A 298 -2.04 19.37 4.99
C LYS A 298 -1.12 19.25 3.78
N HIS A 299 0.03 18.59 3.92
CA HIS A 299 1.02 18.46 2.85
C HIS A 299 0.49 17.61 1.68
N PHE A 300 -0.27 16.55 2.00
CA PHE A 300 -0.91 15.73 0.97
C PHE A 300 -1.92 16.55 0.15
N LYS A 301 -2.76 17.35 0.82
CA LYS A 301 -3.73 18.26 0.16
C LYS A 301 -3.02 19.33 -0.67
N GLU A 302 -1.95 19.91 -0.16
CA GLU A 302 -1.17 20.92 -0.89
C GLU A 302 -0.57 20.35 -2.19
N LYS A 303 -0.13 19.08 -2.16
CA LYS A 303 0.49 18.44 -3.31
C LYS A 303 -0.52 17.87 -4.31
N TYR A 304 -1.55 17.19 -3.83
CA TYR A 304 -2.45 16.40 -4.68
C TYR A 304 -3.86 16.97 -4.81
N ASN A 305 -4.21 18.01 -4.03
CA ASN A 305 -5.56 18.58 -3.95
C ASN A 305 -6.65 17.54 -3.57
N GLU A 306 -6.26 16.53 -2.79
CA GLU A 306 -7.10 15.44 -2.33
C GLU A 306 -6.96 15.24 -0.82
N THR A 307 -7.97 14.67 -0.17
CA THR A 307 -7.84 14.21 1.23
C THR A 307 -7.22 12.82 1.23
N PRO A 308 -6.11 12.58 1.99
CA PRO A 308 -5.50 11.27 2.05
C PRO A 308 -6.39 10.25 2.77
N ASP A 309 -6.31 9.01 2.33
CA ASP A 309 -6.86 7.83 2.98
C ASP A 309 -5.78 7.04 3.75
N ALA A 310 -6.15 5.90 4.34
CA ALA A 310 -5.23 5.07 5.08
C ALA A 310 -4.12 4.47 4.19
N MET A 311 -4.39 4.17 2.93
CA MET A 311 -3.39 3.60 2.01
C MET A 311 -2.29 4.63 1.71
N ALA A 312 -2.65 5.90 1.54
CA ALA A 312 -1.69 6.99 1.40
C ALA A 312 -0.84 7.17 2.67
N ALA A 313 -1.47 7.14 3.85
CA ALA A 313 -0.76 7.29 5.11
C ALA A 313 0.22 6.13 5.36
N LEU A 314 -0.15 4.90 5.04
CA LEU A 314 0.71 3.71 5.16
C LEU A 314 1.85 3.69 4.13
N GLY A 315 1.60 4.13 2.89
CA GLY A 315 2.66 4.32 1.89
C GLY A 315 3.70 5.32 2.36
N TYR A 316 3.25 6.46 2.91
CA TYR A 316 4.12 7.46 3.54
C TYR A 316 4.94 6.87 4.69
N ASP A 317 4.30 6.17 5.62
CA ASP A 317 4.96 5.54 6.78
C ASP A 317 5.99 4.49 6.35
N SER A 318 5.72 3.73 5.28
CA SER A 318 6.65 2.72 4.74
C SER A 318 7.97 3.34 4.26
N ALA A 319 7.91 4.48 3.57
CA ALA A 319 9.11 5.18 3.13
C ALA A 319 9.85 5.85 4.30
N MET A 320 9.11 6.41 5.26
CA MET A 320 9.70 7.08 6.42
C MET A 320 10.41 6.10 7.36
N ILE A 321 9.84 4.91 7.61
CA ILE A 321 10.46 3.88 8.46
C ILE A 321 11.69 3.27 7.79
N LEU A 322 11.67 3.11 6.45
CA LEU A 322 12.85 2.69 5.69
C LEU A 322 13.99 3.69 5.82
N ALA A 323 13.67 4.99 5.66
CA ALA A 323 14.64 6.07 5.79
C ALA A 323 15.26 6.14 7.19
N ASP A 324 14.43 5.97 8.23
CA ASP A 324 14.88 5.90 9.62
C ASP A 324 15.80 4.69 9.86
N ALA A 325 15.42 3.52 9.37
CA ALA A 325 16.25 2.31 9.48
C ALA A 325 17.60 2.48 8.79
N MET A 326 17.67 3.08 7.60
CA MET A 326 18.94 3.38 6.92
C MET A 326 19.80 4.37 7.71
N LYS A 327 19.18 5.41 8.31
CA LYS A 327 19.90 6.37 9.18
C LYS A 327 20.50 5.66 10.40
N ARG A 328 19.73 4.80 11.09
CA ARG A 328 20.21 4.03 12.25
C ARG A 328 21.29 3.02 11.87
N ALA A 329 21.17 2.37 10.72
CA ALA A 329 22.17 1.45 10.17
C ALA A 329 23.46 2.17 9.73
N GLY A 330 23.41 3.46 9.41
CA GLY A 330 24.52 4.24 8.85
C GLY A 330 24.94 3.79 7.44
N THR A 331 24.09 3.02 6.73
CA THR A 331 24.39 2.41 5.44
C THR A 331 23.13 1.99 4.71
N THR A 332 23.25 1.71 3.41
CA THR A 332 22.23 1.06 2.58
C THR A 332 22.46 -0.44 2.40
N ASP A 333 23.42 -1.04 3.12
CA ASP A 333 23.62 -2.49 3.13
C ASP A 333 22.36 -3.21 3.58
N ALA A 334 21.87 -4.13 2.75
CA ALA A 334 20.56 -4.75 2.92
C ALA A 334 20.42 -5.52 4.24
N ALA A 335 21.49 -6.22 4.69
CA ALA A 335 21.44 -6.98 5.94
C ALA A 335 21.38 -6.04 7.16
N LYS A 336 22.15 -4.95 7.15
CA LYS A 336 22.14 -3.96 8.23
C LYS A 336 20.84 -3.16 8.28
N VAL A 337 20.25 -2.85 7.11
CA VAL A 337 18.93 -2.20 7.02
C VAL A 337 17.85 -3.13 7.54
N ARG A 338 17.87 -4.43 7.17
CA ARG A 338 16.97 -5.44 7.73
C ARG A 338 17.06 -5.48 9.26
N ASP A 339 18.27 -5.53 9.83
CA ASP A 339 18.47 -5.58 11.28
C ASP A 339 17.96 -4.29 11.96
N ALA A 340 18.17 -3.14 11.33
CA ALA A 340 17.67 -1.87 11.81
C ALA A 340 16.12 -1.79 11.74
N LEU A 341 15.50 -2.33 10.68
CA LEU A 341 14.04 -2.44 10.58
C LEU A 341 13.49 -3.34 11.70
N ALA A 342 14.08 -4.51 11.91
CA ALA A 342 13.67 -5.45 12.96
C ALA A 342 13.83 -4.85 14.38
N ALA A 343 14.77 -3.94 14.58
CA ALA A 343 15.01 -3.25 15.86
C ALA A 343 14.15 -1.98 16.05
N THR A 344 13.21 -1.68 15.14
CA THR A 344 12.38 -0.46 15.24
C THR A 344 11.44 -0.53 16.43
N LYS A 345 11.53 0.48 17.30
CA LYS A 345 10.66 0.66 18.48
C LYS A 345 10.17 2.09 18.54
N ASP A 346 8.93 2.24 18.96
CA ASP A 346 8.27 3.53 19.21
C ASP A 346 8.47 4.56 18.09
N PHE A 347 8.44 4.09 16.83
CA PHE A 347 8.53 4.96 15.67
C PHE A 347 7.25 5.78 15.53
N HIS A 348 7.37 7.10 15.57
CA HIS A 348 6.26 8.04 15.44
C HIS A 348 5.87 8.17 13.95
N ALA A 349 4.89 7.40 13.54
CA ALA A 349 4.33 7.38 12.19
C ALA A 349 3.04 8.23 12.12
N VAL A 350 2.56 8.49 10.90
CA VAL A 350 1.26 9.14 10.68
C VAL A 350 0.12 8.26 11.17
N THR A 351 0.23 6.95 10.96
CA THR A 351 -0.80 5.98 11.34
C THR A 351 -0.67 5.49 12.79
N GLY A 352 0.08 6.19 13.63
CA GLY A 352 0.29 5.89 15.06
C GLY A 352 1.74 5.54 15.39
N ILE A 353 1.97 5.09 16.62
CA ILE A 353 3.30 4.65 17.06
C ILE A 353 3.50 3.20 16.61
N ILE A 354 4.59 2.95 15.87
CA ILE A 354 4.91 1.63 15.32
C ILE A 354 6.09 1.03 16.08
N THR A 355 5.88 -0.17 16.61
CA THR A 355 6.95 -1.05 17.07
C THR A 355 6.90 -2.33 16.23
N ILE A 356 8.02 -2.70 15.64
CA ILE A 356 8.14 -3.94 14.87
C ILE A 356 8.38 -5.11 15.84
N ASP A 357 7.50 -6.10 15.79
CA ASP A 357 7.57 -7.29 16.65
C ASP A 357 8.60 -8.33 16.13
N ALA A 358 8.78 -9.41 16.89
CA ALA A 358 9.70 -10.49 16.53
C ALA A 358 9.33 -11.20 15.21
N ASN A 359 8.09 -11.06 14.75
CA ASN A 359 7.59 -11.60 13.49
C ASN A 359 7.58 -10.55 12.37
N ARG A 360 8.19 -9.39 12.61
CA ARG A 360 8.32 -8.28 11.65
C ARG A 360 6.99 -7.60 11.30
N ASN A 361 6.01 -7.69 12.17
CA ASN A 361 4.72 -7.01 12.08
C ASN A 361 4.75 -5.72 12.90
N ALA A 362 3.98 -4.74 12.47
CA ALA A 362 3.76 -3.55 13.27
C ALA A 362 2.68 -3.80 14.32
N SER A 363 3.01 -3.52 15.59
CA SER A 363 2.01 -3.38 16.64
C SER A 363 1.51 -1.93 16.64
N LYS A 364 0.23 -1.73 16.40
CA LYS A 364 -0.42 -0.42 16.28
C LYS A 364 -1.94 -0.52 16.43
N PRO A 365 -2.65 0.56 16.77
CA PRO A 365 -4.11 0.56 16.91
C PRO A 365 -4.82 0.39 15.57
N ALA A 366 -6.09 -0.05 15.65
CA ALA A 366 -7.05 -0.02 14.55
C ALA A 366 -8.05 1.13 14.75
N VAL A 367 -8.50 1.72 13.65
CA VAL A 367 -9.55 2.74 13.60
C VAL A 367 -10.83 2.09 13.04
N ILE A 368 -11.98 2.41 13.62
CA ILE A 368 -13.28 2.05 13.05
C ILE A 368 -13.90 3.28 12.41
N LEU A 369 -14.37 3.13 11.19
CA LEU A 369 -15.12 4.13 10.46
C LEU A 369 -16.55 3.65 10.18
N GLU A 370 -17.49 4.58 10.20
CA GLU A 370 -18.87 4.43 9.73
C GLU A 370 -19.03 5.12 8.38
N ILE A 371 -19.80 4.52 7.47
CA ILE A 371 -20.23 5.21 6.26
C ILE A 371 -21.52 5.93 6.57
N LYS A 372 -21.47 7.26 6.54
CA LYS A 372 -22.57 8.13 6.92
C LYS A 372 -22.60 9.40 6.07
N ASP A 373 -23.79 9.74 5.57
CA ASP A 373 -24.02 10.89 4.69
C ASP A 373 -23.06 10.88 3.47
N GLY A 374 -22.77 9.68 2.94
CA GLY A 374 -21.87 9.48 1.82
C GLY A 374 -20.40 9.80 2.12
N ALA A 375 -19.98 9.71 3.38
CA ALA A 375 -18.60 9.94 3.81
C ALA A 375 -18.17 8.93 4.88
N PHE A 376 -16.85 8.74 5.01
CA PHE A 376 -16.26 7.96 6.09
C PHE A 376 -16.16 8.81 7.35
N LYS A 377 -16.75 8.33 8.44
CA LYS A 377 -16.81 9.02 9.73
C LYS A 377 -16.13 8.23 10.81
N TYR A 378 -15.28 8.90 11.57
CA TYR A 378 -14.60 8.31 12.71
C TYR A 378 -15.59 7.84 13.78
N VAL A 379 -15.42 6.64 14.29
CA VAL A 379 -16.20 6.05 15.39
C VAL A 379 -15.33 5.88 16.64
N GLU A 380 -14.30 5.05 16.55
CA GLU A 380 -13.41 4.77 17.68
C GLU A 380 -12.04 4.26 17.23
N THR A 381 -11.05 4.35 18.12
CA THR A 381 -9.73 3.75 17.95
C THR A 381 -9.56 2.63 18.98
N ILE A 382 -9.11 1.46 18.53
CA ILE A 382 -8.95 0.26 19.36
C ILE A 382 -7.45 -0.07 19.44
N ALA A 383 -6.92 -0.06 20.68
CA ALA A 383 -5.53 -0.43 20.94
C ALA A 383 -5.26 -1.92 20.67
N PRO A 384 -4.00 -2.29 20.28
CA PRO A 384 -3.58 -3.66 20.08
C PRO A 384 -3.65 -4.53 21.33
#